data_40da1d1a9d6a29da771eacee4f6b1a87
#
_entry.id   40da1d1a9d6a29da771eacee4f6b1a87
#
_cell.length_a   1.000
_cell.length_b   1.000
_cell.length_c   1.000
_cell.angle_alpha   90.00
_cell.angle_beta   90.00
_cell.angle_gamma   90.00
#
_symmetry.space_group_name_H-M   'P 1'
#
loop_
_entity.id
_entity.type
_entity.pdbx_description
1 polymer ?
#
loop_
_entity_poly.entity_id
_entity_poly.type
_entity_poly.pdbx_seq_one_letter_code
_entity_poly.pdbx_strand_id
1 'polypeptide(L)'
;MERSSKRLDGIHHDLQERVVLPGLVNPHVHLEYTDMLGELPSQQGFTNWVDQMVQLKRSWEPIQYQRSWLKGLEQQIPCGTTTLADTLSHHALLGCMAKPPRGPRLKILLEWIHTQDAPLPSNSMDRMQHTLTLADQWSDGLAGSSPHAPYTTTPSLWEALGNLPQSPERICSVHLAESAEEISYFQDANGPLFDWLSRAGIKNTWGQGHPIRLLDRSQLIPQGMLAIHANILEARDIQILASHRATMVHCPRSHAFFDHPPFPLHDCLQAGIPVALGTDSLATIKKPAPIHPFHLFHEAKEALKQFPTLRPSTALGMITFQAAKVLGLEKKVGSLAPGMACDWISTPYGGTPEDAAASIIESIPEWDHVVLAGQPFPQEAFE
;
A
#
# COMPACT_ATOMS: atom_id res chain seq x y z
N MET A 1 -0.62 21.03 -32.37
CA MET A 1 0.56 21.02 -31.48
C MET A 1 1.63 21.91 -32.08
N GLU A 2 1.90 23.07 -31.51
CA GLU A 2 3.01 23.92 -31.93
C GLU A 2 4.33 23.28 -31.48
N ARG A 3 5.21 22.98 -32.44
CA ARG A 3 6.58 22.58 -32.15
C ARG A 3 7.30 23.79 -31.56
N SER A 4 7.56 23.77 -30.26
CA SER A 4 8.44 24.77 -29.63
C SER A 4 9.83 24.66 -30.25
N SER A 5 10.30 25.73 -30.91
CA SER A 5 11.62 25.80 -31.54
C SER A 5 12.77 26.12 -30.55
N LYS A 6 12.49 26.20 -29.26
CA LYS A 6 13.55 26.37 -28.25
C LYS A 6 14.24 25.02 -27.99
N ARG A 7 15.52 24.90 -28.42
CA ARG A 7 16.38 23.84 -27.94
C ARG A 7 16.48 23.97 -26.43
N LEU A 8 15.96 22.97 -25.71
CA LEU A 8 16.21 22.81 -24.29
C LEU A 8 17.56 22.09 -24.15
N ASP A 9 18.46 22.63 -23.32
CA ASP A 9 19.66 21.92 -22.94
C ASP A 9 19.25 20.72 -22.06
N GLY A 10 19.54 19.49 -22.51
CA GLY A 10 19.15 18.28 -21.79
C GLY A 10 19.26 17.00 -22.63
N ILE A 11 18.92 15.88 -22.02
CA ILE A 11 18.80 14.59 -22.71
C ILE A 11 17.49 14.59 -23.49
N HIS A 12 17.56 14.34 -24.76
CA HIS A 12 16.40 14.23 -25.66
C HIS A 12 16.13 12.77 -25.96
N HIS A 13 14.93 12.29 -25.63
CA HIS A 13 14.43 10.97 -26.02
C HIS A 13 13.44 11.13 -27.18
N ASP A 14 13.73 10.53 -28.34
CA ASP A 14 12.74 10.38 -29.39
C ASP A 14 11.91 9.11 -29.11
N LEU A 15 10.73 9.30 -28.58
CA LEU A 15 9.87 8.19 -28.16
C LEU A 15 8.93 7.70 -29.26
N GLN A 16 8.92 8.32 -30.45
CA GLN A 16 8.06 7.95 -31.57
C GLN A 16 6.58 7.77 -31.17
N GLU A 17 5.91 6.70 -31.65
CA GLU A 17 4.51 6.38 -31.32
C GLU A 17 4.44 5.55 -30.03
N ARG A 18 4.35 6.25 -28.87
CA ARG A 18 4.32 5.65 -27.55
C ARG A 18 3.35 6.34 -26.62
N VAL A 19 2.84 5.57 -25.68
CA VAL A 19 2.29 6.11 -24.44
C VAL A 19 3.44 6.32 -23.45
N VAL A 20 3.50 7.50 -22.86
CA VAL A 20 4.41 7.85 -21.78
C VAL A 20 3.59 8.16 -20.55
N LEU A 21 3.92 7.51 -19.42
CA LEU A 21 3.26 7.69 -18.14
C LEU A 21 4.26 8.14 -17.09
N PRO A 22 3.83 8.84 -16.03
CA PRO A 22 4.62 8.93 -14.82
C PRO A 22 4.96 7.52 -14.34
N GLY A 23 6.10 7.35 -13.69
CA GLY A 23 6.39 6.11 -12.97
C GLY A 23 5.25 5.77 -12.00
N LEU A 24 4.86 4.50 -11.94
CA LEU A 24 3.77 4.04 -11.10
C LEU A 24 4.13 4.19 -9.62
N VAL A 25 3.11 4.44 -8.80
CA VAL A 25 3.23 4.59 -7.36
C VAL A 25 2.38 3.53 -6.68
N ASN A 26 3.00 2.65 -5.87
CA ASN A 26 2.32 1.62 -5.10
C ASN A 26 2.17 2.08 -3.64
N PRO A 27 0.99 2.51 -3.20
CA PRO A 27 0.82 3.11 -1.88
C PRO A 27 0.69 2.09 -0.74
N HIS A 28 0.60 0.80 -1.03
CA HIS A 28 0.54 -0.27 -0.04
C HIS A 28 1.02 -1.60 -0.61
N VAL A 29 2.07 -2.14 0.00
CA VAL A 29 2.64 -3.44 -0.33
C VAL A 29 3.33 -4.05 0.89
N HIS A 30 3.44 -5.37 0.94
CA HIS A 30 4.25 -6.13 1.90
C HIS A 30 5.32 -6.92 1.15
N LEU A 31 6.47 -6.31 0.91
CA LEU A 31 7.56 -6.95 0.15
C LEU A 31 8.11 -8.20 0.85
N GLU A 32 8.10 -8.20 2.18
CA GLU A 32 8.62 -9.31 2.98
C GLU A 32 7.87 -10.64 2.79
N TYR A 33 6.68 -10.61 2.16
CA TYR A 33 5.86 -11.80 1.89
C TYR A 33 5.81 -12.19 0.40
N THR A 34 6.74 -11.70 -0.42
CA THR A 34 6.82 -11.99 -1.87
C THR A 34 6.86 -13.50 -2.16
N ASP A 35 7.67 -14.26 -1.41
CA ASP A 35 7.81 -15.71 -1.58
C ASP A 35 6.60 -16.51 -1.05
N MET A 36 5.60 -15.86 -0.45
CA MET A 36 4.33 -16.49 -0.04
C MET A 36 3.28 -16.51 -1.15
N LEU A 37 3.64 -16.11 -2.36
CA LEU A 37 2.76 -16.09 -3.53
C LEU A 37 2.07 -17.45 -3.75
N GLY A 38 0.75 -17.48 -3.57
CA GLY A 38 -0.08 -18.65 -3.81
C GLY A 38 0.16 -19.81 -2.83
N GLU A 39 0.78 -19.56 -1.69
CA GLU A 39 0.97 -20.56 -0.63
C GLU A 39 -0.26 -20.68 0.29
N LEU A 40 -1.11 -19.65 0.31
CA LEU A 40 -2.28 -19.60 1.18
C LEU A 40 -3.59 -19.72 0.39
N PRO A 41 -4.57 -20.50 0.88
CA PRO A 41 -5.85 -20.72 0.21
C PRO A 41 -6.81 -19.52 0.38
N SER A 42 -7.57 -19.20 -0.66
CA SER A 42 -8.53 -18.07 -0.68
C SER A 42 -9.93 -18.41 -0.15
N GLN A 43 -10.30 -19.69 -0.04
CA GLN A 43 -11.72 -20.08 0.10
C GLN A 43 -12.14 -20.42 1.53
N GLN A 44 -11.40 -20.05 2.54
CA GLN A 44 -11.64 -20.50 3.92
C GLN A 44 -11.96 -19.39 4.92
N GLY A 45 -12.28 -18.19 4.43
CA GLY A 45 -12.54 -17.02 5.26
C GLY A 45 -11.26 -16.27 5.70
N PHE A 46 -11.44 -15.03 6.09
CA PHE A 46 -10.35 -14.12 6.46
C PHE A 46 -9.55 -14.65 7.67
N THR A 47 -10.22 -15.00 8.77
CA THR A 47 -9.55 -15.47 10.00
C THR A 47 -8.71 -16.74 9.76
N ASN A 48 -9.21 -17.67 8.96
CA ASN A 48 -8.46 -18.89 8.69
C ASN A 48 -7.20 -18.60 7.83
N TRP A 49 -7.29 -17.65 6.90
CA TRP A 49 -6.13 -17.17 6.17
C TRP A 49 -5.11 -16.50 7.12
N VAL A 50 -5.58 -15.66 8.05
CA VAL A 50 -4.73 -15.04 9.09
C VAL A 50 -4.02 -16.10 9.94
N ASP A 51 -4.73 -17.15 10.38
CA ASP A 51 -4.14 -18.24 11.17
C ASP A 51 -3.04 -18.97 10.40
N GLN A 52 -3.30 -19.31 9.13
CA GLN A 52 -2.30 -19.95 8.27
C GLN A 52 -1.11 -19.02 7.97
N MET A 53 -1.36 -17.73 7.76
CA MET A 53 -0.32 -16.72 7.59
C MET A 53 0.59 -16.66 8.83
N VAL A 54 0.02 -16.65 10.03
CA VAL A 54 0.77 -16.66 11.29
C VAL A 54 1.60 -17.95 11.43
N GLN A 55 1.04 -19.10 11.07
CA GLN A 55 1.77 -20.37 11.09
C GLN A 55 2.93 -20.38 10.11
N LEU A 56 2.72 -19.91 8.88
CA LEU A 56 3.76 -19.79 7.85
C LEU A 56 4.86 -18.84 8.28
N LYS A 57 4.51 -17.66 8.79
CA LYS A 57 5.47 -16.69 9.35
C LYS A 57 6.33 -17.27 10.46
N ARG A 58 5.76 -18.09 11.34
CA ARG A 58 6.52 -18.75 12.44
C ARG A 58 7.50 -19.82 11.94
N SER A 59 7.26 -20.39 10.76
CA SER A 59 8.16 -21.37 10.15
C SER A 59 9.35 -20.76 9.41
N TRP A 60 9.30 -19.45 9.17
CA TRP A 60 10.34 -18.75 8.40
C TRP A 60 11.49 -18.27 9.29
N GLU A 61 12.71 -18.53 8.82
CA GLU A 61 13.93 -17.96 9.37
C GLU A 61 14.17 -16.53 8.84
N PRO A 62 14.91 -15.66 9.55
CA PRO A 62 15.18 -14.28 9.14
C PRO A 62 15.70 -14.14 7.70
N ILE A 63 16.50 -15.09 7.24
CA ILE A 63 17.06 -15.08 5.87
C ILE A 63 15.99 -15.25 4.79
N GLN A 64 14.88 -15.94 5.10
CA GLN A 64 13.77 -16.11 4.15
C GLN A 64 13.01 -14.79 3.97
N TYR A 65 12.78 -14.05 5.06
CA TYR A 65 12.21 -12.69 4.98
C TYR A 65 13.11 -11.75 4.19
N GLN A 66 14.43 -11.79 4.44
CA GLN A 66 15.38 -10.95 3.71
C GLN A 66 15.36 -11.24 2.21
N ARG A 67 15.44 -12.53 1.81
CA ARG A 67 15.38 -12.94 0.41
C ARG A 67 14.06 -12.54 -0.24
N SER A 68 12.95 -12.80 0.43
CA SER A 68 11.60 -12.47 -0.02
C SER A 68 11.43 -10.96 -0.24
N TRP A 69 11.91 -10.14 0.70
CA TRP A 69 11.85 -8.69 0.62
C TRP A 69 12.68 -8.14 -0.55
N LEU A 70 13.94 -8.60 -0.70
CA LEU A 70 14.82 -8.18 -1.80
C LEU A 70 14.22 -8.56 -3.16
N LYS A 71 13.72 -9.79 -3.30
CA LYS A 71 13.03 -10.25 -4.51
C LYS A 71 11.81 -9.39 -4.84
N GLY A 72 11.02 -9.03 -3.83
CA GLY A 72 9.87 -8.14 -4.00
C GLY A 72 10.28 -6.75 -4.47
N LEU A 73 11.37 -6.21 -3.93
CA LEU A 73 11.91 -4.91 -4.32
C LEU A 73 12.42 -4.92 -5.78
N GLU A 74 13.16 -5.96 -6.16
CA GLU A 74 13.69 -6.13 -7.53
C GLU A 74 12.58 -6.21 -8.58
N GLN A 75 11.43 -6.79 -8.23
CA GLN A 75 10.28 -6.91 -9.14
C GLN A 75 9.52 -5.60 -9.38
N GLN A 76 9.77 -4.53 -8.62
CA GLN A 76 9.01 -3.29 -8.75
C GLN A 76 9.32 -2.54 -10.05
N ILE A 77 10.59 -2.40 -10.39
CA ILE A 77 11.01 -1.63 -11.58
C ILE A 77 10.52 -2.26 -12.88
N PRO A 78 10.64 -3.59 -13.09
CA PRO A 78 10.04 -4.26 -14.27
C PRO A 78 8.53 -4.02 -14.37
N CYS A 79 7.83 -3.88 -13.24
CA CYS A 79 6.42 -3.52 -13.21
C CYS A 79 6.13 -2.02 -13.47
N GLY A 80 7.16 -1.20 -13.69
CA GLY A 80 7.02 0.25 -13.87
C GLY A 80 6.80 1.03 -12.58
N THR A 81 6.89 0.38 -11.42
CA THR A 81 6.72 1.02 -10.11
C THR A 81 8.01 1.71 -9.70
N THR A 82 7.99 3.04 -9.66
CA THR A 82 9.16 3.88 -9.32
C THR A 82 9.13 4.40 -7.88
N THR A 83 7.98 4.29 -7.23
CA THR A 83 7.77 4.70 -5.83
C THR A 83 6.82 3.73 -5.16
N LEU A 84 7.10 3.33 -3.93
CA LEU A 84 6.21 2.47 -3.15
C LEU A 84 6.25 2.76 -1.66
N ALA A 85 5.16 2.44 -0.97
CA ALA A 85 5.08 2.38 0.48
C ALA A 85 5.02 0.92 0.93
N ASP A 86 6.10 0.46 1.56
CA ASP A 86 6.25 -0.90 2.08
C ASP A 86 5.85 -0.94 3.56
N THR A 87 4.81 -1.69 3.88
CA THR A 87 4.39 -1.98 5.25
C THR A 87 5.22 -3.12 5.78
N LEU A 88 6.22 -2.79 6.61
CA LEU A 88 7.26 -3.71 7.06
C LEU A 88 7.04 -4.14 8.50
N SER A 89 6.78 -5.44 8.75
CA SER A 89 6.62 -6.00 10.10
C SER A 89 7.92 -6.59 10.66
N HIS A 90 8.81 -7.10 9.81
CA HIS A 90 10.08 -7.68 10.23
C HIS A 90 11.19 -6.62 10.30
N HIS A 91 11.12 -5.75 11.31
CA HIS A 91 11.99 -4.56 11.45
C HIS A 91 13.50 -4.86 11.46
N ALA A 92 13.90 -6.09 11.85
CA ALA A 92 15.30 -6.50 11.87
C ALA A 92 15.96 -6.43 10.48
N LEU A 93 15.18 -6.48 9.40
CA LEU A 93 15.67 -6.36 8.03
C LEU A 93 16.42 -5.03 7.80
N LEU A 94 15.95 -3.94 8.39
CA LEU A 94 16.53 -2.61 8.23
C LEU A 94 17.97 -2.50 8.72
N GLY A 95 18.34 -3.32 9.71
CA GLY A 95 19.69 -3.31 10.29
C GLY A 95 20.67 -4.29 9.64
N CYS A 96 20.19 -5.24 8.84
CA CYS A 96 21.02 -6.30 8.27
C CYS A 96 21.15 -6.25 6.74
N MET A 97 20.44 -5.34 6.08
CA MET A 97 20.50 -5.16 4.63
C MET A 97 21.14 -3.83 4.26
N ALA A 98 21.73 -3.77 3.06
CA ALA A 98 22.19 -2.52 2.45
C ALA A 98 21.13 -2.02 1.44
N LYS A 99 20.84 -0.72 1.48
CA LYS A 99 19.97 -0.10 0.48
C LYS A 99 20.60 -0.26 -0.91
N PRO A 100 19.90 -0.82 -1.90
CA PRO A 100 20.47 -0.94 -3.25
C PRO A 100 20.78 0.45 -3.81
N PRO A 101 21.89 0.59 -4.55
CA PRO A 101 22.34 1.88 -5.07
C PRO A 101 21.35 2.48 -6.07
N ARG A 102 20.55 1.65 -6.71
CA ARG A 102 19.47 2.04 -7.63
C ARG A 102 18.25 1.17 -7.36
N GLY A 103 17.09 1.79 -7.32
CA GLY A 103 15.83 1.11 -7.10
C GLY A 103 14.69 2.12 -6.97
N PRO A 104 13.46 1.67 -6.75
CA PRO A 104 12.32 2.56 -6.53
C PRO A 104 12.52 3.38 -5.25
N ARG A 105 11.86 4.52 -5.18
CA ARG A 105 11.75 5.27 -3.92
C ARG A 105 10.94 4.44 -2.92
N LEU A 106 11.51 4.27 -1.75
CA LEU A 106 10.86 3.55 -0.66
C LEU A 106 10.30 4.55 0.37
N LYS A 107 9.08 4.31 0.80
CA LYS A 107 8.50 4.85 2.01
C LYS A 107 8.22 3.68 2.95
N ILE A 108 9.08 3.44 3.92
CA ILE A 108 8.89 2.36 4.89
C ILE A 108 7.84 2.80 5.91
N LEU A 109 6.79 2.00 6.06
CA LEU A 109 5.76 2.12 7.08
C LEU A 109 5.98 1.00 8.08
N LEU A 110 6.51 1.34 9.25
CA LEU A 110 6.84 0.37 10.28
C LEU A 110 5.58 -0.20 10.91
N GLU A 111 5.34 -1.49 10.70
CA GLU A 111 4.18 -2.17 11.24
C GLU A 111 4.40 -2.57 12.71
N TRP A 112 3.46 -2.18 13.57
CA TRP A 112 3.51 -2.44 15.00
C TRP A 112 2.31 -3.25 15.45
N ILE A 113 2.57 -4.29 16.24
CA ILE A 113 1.58 -5.15 16.88
C ILE A 113 1.79 -5.10 18.38
N HIS A 114 0.69 -4.93 19.13
CA HIS A 114 0.66 -5.02 20.59
C HIS A 114 -0.72 -5.50 21.02
N THR A 115 -0.80 -6.75 21.43
CA THR A 115 -2.06 -7.46 21.73
C THR A 115 -2.32 -7.65 23.22
N GLN A 116 -1.40 -7.23 24.07
CA GLN A 116 -1.52 -7.41 25.52
C GLN A 116 -2.26 -6.22 26.15
N ASP A 117 -3.22 -6.51 27.03
CA ASP A 117 -3.89 -5.52 27.85
C ASP A 117 -2.98 -5.14 29.05
N ALA A 118 -1.84 -4.55 28.70
CA ALA A 118 -0.80 -4.12 29.64
C ALA A 118 -0.09 -2.88 29.07
N PRO A 119 0.51 -2.04 29.93
CA PRO A 119 1.36 -0.96 29.46
C PRO A 119 2.51 -1.47 28.59
N LEU A 120 2.89 -0.66 27.61
CA LEU A 120 4.09 -0.95 26.83
C LEU A 120 5.34 -1.03 27.74
N PRO A 121 6.31 -1.94 27.44
CA PRO A 121 7.59 -1.98 28.13
C PRO A 121 8.25 -0.59 28.19
N SER A 122 8.93 -0.28 29.27
CA SER A 122 9.51 1.06 29.52
C SER A 122 10.50 1.54 28.43
N ASN A 123 11.15 0.61 27.73
CA ASN A 123 12.08 0.91 26.64
C ASN A 123 11.42 0.94 25.26
N SER A 124 10.09 0.84 25.17
CA SER A 124 9.39 0.77 23.87
C SER A 124 9.59 2.04 23.04
N MET A 125 9.53 3.22 23.65
CA MET A 125 9.75 4.49 22.96
C MET A 125 11.15 4.57 22.34
N ASP A 126 12.20 4.21 23.11
CA ASP A 126 13.59 4.21 22.58
C ASP A 126 13.75 3.25 21.42
N ARG A 127 13.14 2.06 21.52
CA ARG A 127 13.14 1.06 20.42
C ARG A 127 12.41 1.56 19.20
N MET A 128 11.22 2.13 19.35
CA MET A 128 10.45 2.69 18.24
C MET A 128 11.20 3.83 17.55
N GLN A 129 11.79 4.74 18.35
CA GLN A 129 12.61 5.84 17.84
C GLN A 129 13.84 5.34 17.08
N HIS A 130 14.55 4.36 17.63
CA HIS A 130 15.70 3.74 16.97
C HIS A 130 15.30 3.07 15.64
N THR A 131 14.21 2.29 15.64
CA THR A 131 13.72 1.61 14.44
C THR A 131 13.29 2.62 13.38
N LEU A 132 12.62 3.71 13.77
CA LEU A 132 12.25 4.80 12.87
C LEU A 132 13.47 5.46 12.24
N THR A 133 14.55 5.66 13.01
CA THR A 133 15.82 6.21 12.50
C THR A 133 16.46 5.28 11.46
N LEU A 134 16.39 3.96 11.65
CA LEU A 134 16.86 3.00 10.65
C LEU A 134 16.00 3.05 9.38
N ALA A 135 14.67 3.10 9.52
CA ALA A 135 13.77 3.18 8.39
C ALA A 135 13.93 4.49 7.59
N ASP A 136 14.27 5.59 8.24
CA ASP A 136 14.55 6.88 7.59
C ASP A 136 15.74 6.81 6.64
N GLN A 137 16.73 5.96 6.90
CA GLN A 137 17.86 5.76 5.97
C GLN A 137 17.42 5.14 4.64
N TRP A 138 16.33 4.35 4.67
CA TRP A 138 15.73 3.75 3.47
C TRP A 138 14.76 4.69 2.76
N SER A 139 14.10 5.54 3.50
CA SER A 139 12.97 6.37 3.08
C SER A 139 13.33 7.84 2.88
N ASP A 140 14.61 8.19 2.82
CA ASP A 140 15.10 9.58 2.70
C ASP A 140 14.47 10.51 3.77
N GLY A 141 14.34 10.00 5.02
CA GLY A 141 13.72 10.71 6.15
C GLY A 141 12.18 10.68 6.17
N LEU A 142 11.54 9.92 5.30
CA LEU A 142 10.08 9.90 5.12
C LEU A 142 9.40 8.63 5.66
N ALA A 143 10.10 7.82 6.48
CA ALA A 143 9.49 6.66 7.11
C ALA A 143 8.29 7.05 7.97
N GLY A 144 7.29 6.17 8.03
CA GLY A 144 6.07 6.34 8.81
C GLY A 144 5.83 5.18 9.77
N SER A 145 4.69 5.20 10.43
CA SER A 145 4.23 4.14 11.32
C SER A 145 2.99 3.46 10.75
N SER A 146 2.81 2.18 11.10
CA SER A 146 1.64 1.40 10.76
C SER A 146 1.23 0.56 11.97
N PRO A 147 0.39 1.07 12.91
CA PRO A 147 -0.30 0.16 13.80
C PRO A 147 -1.11 -0.82 12.96
N HIS A 148 -0.82 -2.12 13.06
CA HIS A 148 -1.29 -3.13 12.11
C HIS A 148 -2.79 -3.03 11.85
N ALA A 149 -3.61 -3.35 12.84
CA ALA A 149 -5.07 -3.26 12.79
C ALA A 149 -5.62 -3.07 14.20
N PRO A 150 -6.82 -2.52 14.40
CA PRO A 150 -7.38 -2.34 15.74
C PRO A 150 -7.45 -3.64 16.56
N TYR A 151 -7.73 -4.78 15.95
CA TYR A 151 -7.83 -6.07 16.67
C TYR A 151 -6.47 -6.66 17.09
N THR A 152 -5.36 -6.12 16.65
CA THR A 152 -3.98 -6.52 17.03
C THR A 152 -3.20 -5.40 17.69
N THR A 153 -3.85 -4.30 18.01
CA THR A 153 -3.22 -3.13 18.63
C THR A 153 -4.06 -2.64 19.82
N THR A 154 -3.43 -1.89 20.71
CA THR A 154 -4.06 -1.32 21.90
C THR A 154 -4.01 0.20 21.86
N PRO A 155 -4.90 0.91 22.57
CA PRO A 155 -4.83 2.37 22.71
C PRO A 155 -3.44 2.87 23.13
N SER A 156 -2.78 2.18 24.06
CA SER A 156 -1.44 2.56 24.53
C SER A 156 -0.37 2.50 23.44
N LEU A 157 -0.48 1.57 22.48
CA LEU A 157 0.42 1.56 21.30
C LEU A 157 0.18 2.79 20.42
N TRP A 158 -1.08 3.13 20.14
CA TRP A 158 -1.42 4.29 19.32
C TRP A 158 -0.95 5.60 19.95
N GLU A 159 -1.13 5.77 21.25
CA GLU A 159 -0.60 6.91 22.01
C GLU A 159 0.92 7.01 21.89
N ALA A 160 1.62 5.87 22.05
CA ALA A 160 3.07 5.83 21.92
C ALA A 160 3.53 6.21 20.50
N LEU A 161 2.88 5.70 19.46
CA LEU A 161 3.18 6.05 18.08
C LEU A 161 2.89 7.54 17.79
N GLY A 162 1.84 8.10 18.37
CA GLY A 162 1.53 9.53 18.31
C GLY A 162 2.59 10.43 18.93
N ASN A 163 3.35 9.91 19.90
CA ASN A 163 4.45 10.63 20.57
C ASN A 163 5.81 10.51 19.83
N LEU A 164 5.90 9.72 18.74
CA LEU A 164 7.10 9.71 17.91
C LEU A 164 7.27 11.05 17.18
N PRO A 165 8.51 11.40 16.75
CA PRO A 165 8.75 12.61 15.97
C PRO A 165 7.82 12.71 14.79
N GLN A 166 7.02 13.76 14.74
CA GLN A 166 6.05 14.01 13.70
C GLN A 166 6.61 14.96 12.63
N SER A 167 6.26 14.73 11.38
CA SER A 167 6.38 15.70 10.29
C SER A 167 5.19 15.53 9.34
N PRO A 168 4.84 16.53 8.55
CA PRO A 168 3.73 16.42 7.59
C PRO A 168 3.90 15.29 6.58
N GLU A 169 5.13 14.89 6.32
CA GLU A 169 5.48 13.83 5.38
C GLU A 169 5.45 12.43 6.00
N ARG A 170 5.43 12.33 7.35
CA ARG A 170 5.31 11.04 8.05
C ARG A 170 3.86 10.66 8.14
N ILE A 171 3.48 9.62 7.41
CA ILE A 171 2.11 9.09 7.47
C ILE A 171 1.99 7.98 8.51
N CYS A 172 0.79 7.88 9.06
CA CYS A 172 0.35 6.73 9.84
C CYS A 172 -0.64 5.94 8.98
N SER A 173 -0.31 4.69 8.65
CA SER A 173 -1.23 3.77 7.98
C SER A 173 -1.82 2.76 8.94
N VAL A 174 -2.94 2.16 8.58
CA VAL A 174 -3.59 1.11 9.37
C VAL A 174 -4.48 0.25 8.48
N HIS A 175 -4.46 -1.08 8.65
CA HIS A 175 -5.49 -1.97 8.10
C HIS A 175 -6.76 -1.79 8.93
N LEU A 176 -7.85 -1.41 8.29
CA LEU A 176 -9.03 -0.90 9.01
C LEU A 176 -10.31 -1.36 8.34
N ALA A 177 -11.21 -1.95 9.12
CA ALA A 177 -12.51 -2.42 8.64
C ALA A 177 -12.39 -3.28 7.37
N GLU A 178 -11.42 -4.17 7.36
CA GLU A 178 -11.05 -4.97 6.19
C GLU A 178 -12.07 -6.06 5.91
N SER A 179 -12.55 -6.75 6.95
CA SER A 179 -13.42 -7.92 6.82
C SER A 179 -14.67 -7.84 7.68
N ALA A 180 -15.71 -8.57 7.26
CA ALA A 180 -16.93 -8.73 8.08
C ALA A 180 -16.62 -9.40 9.44
N GLU A 181 -15.57 -10.23 9.48
CA GLU A 181 -15.12 -10.89 10.70
C GLU A 181 -14.51 -9.89 11.69
N GLU A 182 -13.78 -8.85 11.20
CA GLU A 182 -13.31 -7.73 12.02
C GLU A 182 -14.49 -6.93 12.58
N ILE A 183 -15.49 -6.64 11.75
CA ILE A 183 -16.69 -5.90 12.20
C ILE A 183 -17.42 -6.69 13.28
N SER A 184 -17.69 -8.00 13.08
CA SER A 184 -18.37 -8.84 14.07
C SER A 184 -17.56 -8.98 15.37
N TYR A 185 -16.24 -9.06 15.29
CA TYR A 185 -15.37 -9.06 16.47
C TYR A 185 -15.61 -7.83 17.35
N PHE A 186 -15.68 -6.65 16.75
CA PHE A 186 -15.83 -5.41 17.50
C PHE A 186 -17.28 -5.08 17.87
N GLN A 187 -18.24 -5.36 16.99
CA GLN A 187 -19.64 -5.00 17.24
C GLN A 187 -20.36 -6.02 18.11
N ASP A 188 -20.14 -7.30 17.84
CA ASP A 188 -20.96 -8.39 18.39
C ASP A 188 -20.20 -9.25 19.40
N ALA A 189 -18.87 -9.07 19.52
CA ALA A 189 -17.98 -9.92 20.31
C ALA A 189 -18.17 -11.41 19.98
N ASN A 190 -18.29 -11.73 18.69
CA ASN A 190 -18.47 -13.08 18.20
C ASN A 190 -17.79 -13.28 16.83
N GLY A 191 -17.92 -14.51 16.29
CA GLY A 191 -17.45 -14.88 14.97
C GLY A 191 -16.00 -15.45 14.97
N PRO A 192 -15.55 -15.88 13.79
CA PRO A 192 -14.27 -16.60 13.67
C PRO A 192 -13.08 -15.85 14.24
N LEU A 193 -12.99 -14.54 13.98
CA LEU A 193 -11.90 -13.70 14.47
C LEU A 193 -11.93 -13.56 16.00
N PHE A 194 -13.14 -13.42 16.59
CA PHE A 194 -13.29 -13.37 18.03
C PHE A 194 -12.84 -14.70 18.68
N ASP A 195 -13.23 -15.81 18.13
CA ASP A 195 -12.85 -17.14 18.65
C ASP A 195 -11.35 -17.37 18.52
N TRP A 196 -10.75 -16.95 17.41
CA TRP A 196 -9.30 -17.11 17.17
C TRP A 196 -8.48 -16.26 18.14
N LEU A 197 -8.81 -14.96 18.29
CA LEU A 197 -8.13 -14.05 19.21
C LEU A 197 -8.31 -14.50 20.68
N SER A 198 -9.52 -14.95 21.05
CA SER A 198 -9.81 -15.45 22.40
C SER A 198 -8.98 -16.67 22.75
N ARG A 199 -8.83 -17.64 21.81
CA ARG A 199 -7.95 -18.81 22.00
C ARG A 199 -6.48 -18.40 22.14
N ALA A 200 -6.05 -17.33 21.48
CA ALA A 200 -4.72 -16.77 21.62
C ALA A 200 -4.54 -15.94 22.91
N GLY A 201 -5.57 -15.77 23.73
CA GLY A 201 -5.55 -14.95 24.94
C GLY A 201 -5.57 -13.44 24.67
N ILE A 202 -5.90 -13.04 23.45
CA ILE A 202 -5.97 -11.63 23.03
C ILE A 202 -7.36 -11.09 23.32
N LYS A 203 -7.42 -9.98 24.05
CA LYS A 203 -8.66 -9.32 24.45
C LYS A 203 -8.88 -8.04 23.64
N ASN A 204 -10.15 -7.74 23.38
CA ASN A 204 -10.53 -6.43 22.86
C ASN A 204 -10.31 -5.34 23.93
N THR A 205 -9.38 -4.44 23.68
CA THR A 205 -9.05 -3.30 24.56
C THR A 205 -9.74 -1.99 24.15
N TRP A 206 -10.42 -1.99 23.00
CA TRP A 206 -11.09 -0.80 22.46
C TRP A 206 -12.55 -0.64 22.89
N GLY A 207 -13.15 -1.73 23.37
CA GLY A 207 -14.57 -1.82 23.67
C GLY A 207 -15.41 -2.20 22.45
N GLN A 208 -16.74 -2.02 22.54
CA GLN A 208 -17.69 -2.47 21.54
C GLN A 208 -18.09 -1.35 20.59
N GLY A 209 -18.18 -1.65 19.29
CA GLY A 209 -18.59 -0.72 18.22
C GLY A 209 -17.80 -0.90 16.94
N HIS A 210 -18.12 -0.14 15.90
CA HIS A 210 -17.36 -0.15 14.65
C HIS A 210 -15.90 0.34 14.87
N PRO A 211 -14.85 -0.32 14.33
CA PRO A 211 -13.45 0.02 14.62
C PRO A 211 -13.10 1.49 14.38
N ILE A 212 -13.61 2.10 13.31
CA ILE A 212 -13.40 3.54 13.03
C ILE A 212 -13.98 4.42 14.14
N ARG A 213 -15.19 4.10 14.62
CA ARG A 213 -15.84 4.87 15.69
C ARG A 213 -15.16 4.67 17.04
N LEU A 214 -14.52 3.52 17.25
CA LEU A 214 -13.72 3.25 18.44
C LEU A 214 -12.47 4.13 18.45
N LEU A 215 -11.73 4.18 17.34
CA LEU A 215 -10.57 5.05 17.17
C LEU A 215 -10.94 6.54 17.33
N ASP A 216 -12.04 6.98 16.71
CA ASP A 216 -12.53 8.37 16.79
C ASP A 216 -12.90 8.75 18.24
N ARG A 217 -13.70 7.91 18.92
CA ARG A 217 -14.07 8.11 20.30
C ARG A 217 -12.88 8.18 21.25
N SER A 218 -11.83 7.43 20.96
CA SER A 218 -10.56 7.44 21.70
C SER A 218 -9.64 8.60 21.32
N GLN A 219 -10.04 9.43 20.34
CA GLN A 219 -9.24 10.55 19.81
C GLN A 219 -7.87 10.13 19.27
N LEU A 220 -7.80 8.93 18.68
CA LEU A 220 -6.56 8.31 18.20
C LEU A 220 -6.45 8.25 16.66
N ILE A 221 -7.38 8.86 15.91
CA ILE A 221 -7.25 8.99 14.45
C ILE A 221 -6.33 10.18 14.14
N PRO A 222 -5.12 9.95 13.61
CA PRO A 222 -4.25 11.05 13.19
C PRO A 222 -4.83 11.81 11.99
N GLN A 223 -4.57 13.10 11.89
CA GLN A 223 -4.91 13.86 10.69
C GLN A 223 -4.13 13.32 9.48
N GLY A 224 -4.82 13.08 8.38
CA GLY A 224 -4.22 12.53 7.16
C GLY A 224 -3.87 11.05 7.24
N MET A 225 -4.46 10.28 8.19
CA MET A 225 -4.27 8.85 8.30
C MET A 225 -4.51 8.14 6.96
N LEU A 226 -3.68 7.16 6.62
CA LEU A 226 -3.85 6.29 5.47
C LEU A 226 -4.58 5.01 5.89
N ALA A 227 -5.87 4.95 5.61
CA ALA A 227 -6.69 3.77 5.87
C ALA A 227 -6.51 2.75 4.73
N ILE A 228 -5.99 1.58 5.06
CA ILE A 228 -5.81 0.47 4.12
C ILE A 228 -7.06 -0.40 4.16
N HIS A 229 -7.50 -0.85 3.02
CA HIS A 229 -8.74 -1.59 2.74
C HIS A 229 -9.98 -0.75 3.02
N ALA A 230 -10.37 -0.58 4.28
CA ALA A 230 -11.61 0.10 4.69
C ALA A 230 -12.81 -0.36 3.85
N ASN A 231 -12.93 -1.69 3.70
CA ASN A 231 -13.89 -2.33 2.80
C ASN A 231 -15.33 -2.19 3.29
N ILE A 232 -15.53 -2.12 4.61
CA ILE A 232 -16.86 -2.14 5.23
C ILE A 232 -17.07 -0.84 6.00
N LEU A 233 -17.79 0.09 5.38
CA LEU A 233 -18.06 1.41 5.92
C LEU A 233 -19.55 1.74 5.85
N GLU A 234 -20.04 2.38 6.90
CA GLU A 234 -21.33 3.09 6.88
C GLU A 234 -21.09 4.58 6.59
N ALA A 235 -22.16 5.30 6.24
CA ALA A 235 -22.08 6.74 5.95
C ALA A 235 -21.41 7.56 7.07
N ARG A 236 -21.63 7.18 8.34
CA ARG A 236 -21.01 7.81 9.50
C ARG A 236 -19.50 7.58 9.54
N ASP A 237 -19.04 6.41 9.16
CA ASP A 237 -17.62 6.05 9.17
C ASP A 237 -16.86 6.85 8.10
N ILE A 238 -17.48 7.01 6.91
CA ILE A 238 -16.97 7.86 5.83
C ILE A 238 -16.86 9.33 6.29
N GLN A 239 -17.90 9.85 7.01
CA GLN A 239 -17.85 11.21 7.55
C GLN A 239 -16.73 11.39 8.57
N ILE A 240 -16.51 10.42 9.46
CA ILE A 240 -15.40 10.45 10.42
C ILE A 240 -14.06 10.50 9.67
N LEU A 241 -13.84 9.59 8.73
CA LEU A 241 -12.58 9.56 7.94
C LEU A 241 -12.36 10.88 7.18
N ALA A 242 -13.40 11.43 6.56
CA ALA A 242 -13.33 12.71 5.86
C ALA A 242 -12.99 13.87 6.81
N SER A 243 -13.56 13.91 8.02
CA SER A 243 -13.30 14.96 9.02
C SER A 243 -11.84 14.95 9.51
N HIS A 244 -11.21 13.78 9.55
CA HIS A 244 -9.79 13.60 9.84
C HIS A 244 -8.88 13.76 8.61
N ARG A 245 -9.44 14.14 7.44
CA ARG A 245 -8.70 14.22 6.16
C ARG A 245 -7.98 12.91 5.82
N ALA A 246 -8.54 11.79 6.24
CA ALA A 246 -7.97 10.50 5.93
C ALA A 246 -7.90 10.27 4.42
N THR A 247 -6.95 9.47 4.01
CA THR A 247 -6.79 8.97 2.64
C THR A 247 -6.92 7.45 2.65
N MET A 248 -7.19 6.84 1.51
CA MET A 248 -7.47 5.41 1.48
C MET A 248 -6.68 4.69 0.39
N VAL A 249 -6.33 3.44 0.67
CA VAL A 249 -5.82 2.50 -0.32
C VAL A 249 -6.79 1.32 -0.42
N HIS A 250 -7.38 1.15 -1.59
CA HIS A 250 -8.11 -0.06 -1.94
C HIS A 250 -7.18 -1.05 -2.65
N CYS A 251 -7.30 -2.35 -2.34
CA CYS A 251 -6.50 -3.43 -2.92
C CYS A 251 -7.43 -4.40 -3.64
N PRO A 252 -7.82 -4.14 -4.90
CA PRO A 252 -8.88 -4.84 -5.60
C PRO A 252 -8.70 -6.36 -5.69
N ARG A 253 -7.48 -6.84 -5.95
CA ARG A 253 -7.21 -8.29 -6.03
C ARG A 253 -7.26 -8.97 -4.66
N SER A 254 -6.73 -8.33 -3.62
CA SER A 254 -6.85 -8.80 -2.25
C SER A 254 -8.32 -8.84 -1.81
N HIS A 255 -9.07 -7.79 -2.13
CA HIS A 255 -10.52 -7.72 -1.91
C HIS A 255 -11.27 -8.88 -2.58
N ALA A 256 -10.96 -9.17 -3.86
CA ALA A 256 -11.56 -10.28 -4.61
C ALA A 256 -11.06 -11.67 -4.11
N PHE A 257 -9.85 -11.74 -3.54
CA PHE A 257 -9.31 -12.97 -2.98
C PHE A 257 -10.14 -13.47 -1.79
N PHE A 258 -10.59 -12.54 -0.93
CA PHE A 258 -11.41 -12.82 0.24
C PHE A 258 -12.92 -12.80 -0.02
N ASP A 259 -13.36 -12.41 -1.22
CA ASP A 259 -14.78 -12.22 -1.56
C ASP A 259 -15.46 -11.23 -0.58
N HIS A 260 -14.80 -10.11 -0.32
CA HIS A 260 -15.33 -9.08 0.57
C HIS A 260 -16.58 -8.40 -0.02
N PRO A 261 -17.49 -7.87 0.83
CA PRO A 261 -18.60 -7.04 0.38
C PRO A 261 -18.13 -5.86 -0.47
N PRO A 262 -18.96 -5.34 -1.40
CA PRO A 262 -18.57 -4.26 -2.30
C PRO A 262 -17.97 -3.05 -1.56
N PHE A 263 -16.78 -2.62 -1.96
CA PHE A 263 -16.13 -1.43 -1.42
C PHE A 263 -16.91 -0.15 -1.81
N PRO A 264 -17.20 0.79 -0.88
CA PRO A 264 -18.02 1.97 -1.15
C PRO A 264 -17.23 3.10 -1.83
N LEU A 265 -16.60 2.82 -2.99
CA LEU A 265 -15.72 3.76 -3.70
C LEU A 265 -16.41 5.09 -4.00
N HIS A 266 -17.66 5.03 -4.51
CA HIS A 266 -18.39 6.23 -4.92
C HIS A 266 -18.66 7.16 -3.72
N ASP A 267 -19.10 6.61 -2.60
CA ASP A 267 -19.42 7.37 -1.40
C ASP A 267 -18.16 8.01 -0.79
N CYS A 268 -17.04 7.28 -0.79
CA CYS A 268 -15.74 7.81 -0.36
C CYS A 268 -15.30 9.00 -1.23
N LEU A 269 -15.38 8.85 -2.56
CA LEU A 269 -15.01 9.93 -3.49
C LEU A 269 -15.95 11.13 -3.37
N GLN A 270 -17.26 10.92 -3.17
CA GLN A 270 -18.22 12.00 -2.91
C GLN A 270 -17.94 12.75 -1.61
N ALA A 271 -17.48 12.06 -0.58
CA ALA A 271 -17.05 12.66 0.68
C ALA A 271 -15.69 13.39 0.58
N GLY A 272 -15.05 13.40 -0.60
CA GLY A 272 -13.79 14.04 -0.85
C GLY A 272 -12.57 13.27 -0.32
N ILE A 273 -12.72 12.00 0.03
CA ILE A 273 -11.62 11.15 0.48
C ILE A 273 -10.81 10.69 -0.75
N PRO A 274 -9.51 11.00 -0.83
CA PRO A 274 -8.65 10.47 -1.90
C PRO A 274 -8.52 8.95 -1.76
N VAL A 275 -8.74 8.21 -2.85
CA VAL A 275 -8.58 6.76 -2.90
C VAL A 275 -7.53 6.40 -3.95
N ALA A 276 -6.56 5.57 -3.59
CA ALA A 276 -5.56 5.00 -4.49
C ALA A 276 -5.68 3.47 -4.52
N LEU A 277 -4.98 2.82 -5.47
CA LEU A 277 -4.91 1.36 -5.57
C LEU A 277 -3.53 0.88 -5.15
N GLY A 278 -3.48 -0.18 -4.32
CA GLY A 278 -2.26 -0.85 -3.85
C GLY A 278 -2.30 -2.34 -4.12
N THR A 279 -1.12 -2.99 -4.18
CA THR A 279 -1.04 -4.42 -4.49
C THR A 279 -1.23 -5.33 -3.28
N ASP A 280 -1.08 -4.78 -2.08
CA ASP A 280 -1.08 -5.57 -0.85
C ASP A 280 -0.01 -6.68 -0.86
N SER A 281 -0.21 -7.74 -0.11
CA SER A 281 0.65 -8.91 -0.04
C SER A 281 0.44 -9.85 -1.23
N LEU A 282 1.51 -10.41 -1.80
CA LEU A 282 1.39 -11.49 -2.78
C LEU A 282 0.81 -12.78 -2.19
N ALA A 283 0.72 -12.90 -0.86
CA ALA A 283 0.03 -14.00 -0.20
C ALA A 283 -1.50 -14.00 -0.44
N THR A 284 -2.05 -12.89 -0.95
CA THR A 284 -3.46 -12.77 -1.37
C THR A 284 -3.65 -12.95 -2.89
N ILE A 285 -2.68 -13.51 -3.59
CA ILE A 285 -2.78 -13.79 -5.04
C ILE A 285 -3.01 -15.29 -5.28
N LYS A 286 -4.07 -15.61 -6.06
CA LYS A 286 -4.39 -16.98 -6.45
C LYS A 286 -3.42 -17.51 -7.52
N LYS A 287 -3.11 -18.80 -7.48
CA LYS A 287 -2.44 -19.49 -8.61
C LYS A 287 -3.47 -19.86 -9.71
N PRO A 288 -3.12 -19.80 -11.00
CA PRO A 288 -1.84 -19.32 -11.55
C PRO A 288 -1.68 -17.82 -11.39
N ALA A 289 -0.52 -17.37 -10.92
CA ALA A 289 -0.19 -15.97 -10.78
C ALA A 289 0.26 -15.38 -12.13
N PRO A 290 0.07 -14.07 -12.38
CA PRO A 290 0.63 -13.40 -13.54
C PRO A 290 2.16 -13.36 -13.46
N ILE A 291 2.83 -13.17 -14.61
CA ILE A 291 4.30 -13.12 -14.71
C ILE A 291 4.87 -12.00 -13.83
N HIS A 292 4.22 -10.84 -13.82
CA HIS A 292 4.58 -9.68 -12.99
C HIS A 292 3.49 -9.41 -11.94
N PRO A 293 3.48 -10.15 -10.82
CA PRO A 293 2.37 -10.09 -9.86
C PRO A 293 2.24 -8.74 -9.14
N PHE A 294 3.30 -7.93 -9.07
CA PHE A 294 3.25 -6.57 -8.51
C PHE A 294 2.82 -5.49 -9.49
N HIS A 295 2.51 -5.84 -10.75
CA HIS A 295 2.14 -4.84 -11.73
C HIS A 295 0.79 -4.19 -11.38
N LEU A 296 0.80 -2.89 -11.06
CA LEU A 296 -0.38 -2.13 -10.60
C LEU A 296 -1.54 -2.10 -11.60
N PHE A 297 -1.28 -2.39 -12.87
CA PHE A 297 -2.37 -2.52 -13.86
C PHE A 297 -3.27 -3.73 -13.62
N HIS A 298 -2.80 -4.76 -12.91
CA HIS A 298 -3.69 -5.83 -12.44
C HIS A 298 -4.71 -5.29 -11.43
N GLU A 299 -4.30 -4.36 -10.54
CA GLU A 299 -5.21 -3.70 -9.61
C GLU A 299 -6.18 -2.77 -10.34
N ALA A 300 -5.67 -1.97 -11.28
CA ALA A 300 -6.51 -1.09 -12.09
C ALA A 300 -7.54 -1.88 -12.91
N LYS A 301 -7.13 -2.98 -13.54
CA LYS A 301 -8.01 -3.89 -14.30
C LYS A 301 -9.08 -4.51 -13.41
N GLU A 302 -8.71 -4.98 -12.22
CA GLU A 302 -9.66 -5.56 -11.27
C GLU A 302 -10.62 -4.49 -10.71
N ALA A 303 -10.13 -3.27 -10.43
CA ALA A 303 -10.99 -2.15 -10.04
C ALA A 303 -12.03 -1.79 -11.11
N LEU A 304 -11.65 -1.79 -12.40
CA LEU A 304 -12.62 -1.55 -13.49
C LEU A 304 -13.70 -2.63 -13.58
N LYS A 305 -13.42 -3.87 -13.19
CA LYS A 305 -14.45 -4.93 -13.10
C LYS A 305 -15.37 -4.72 -11.90
N GLN A 306 -14.80 -4.36 -10.73
CA GLN A 306 -15.57 -4.13 -9.51
C GLN A 306 -16.44 -2.86 -9.61
N PHE A 307 -15.97 -1.85 -10.35
CA PHE A 307 -16.63 -0.55 -10.51
C PHE A 307 -16.85 -0.21 -11.99
N PRO A 308 -17.92 -0.72 -12.62
CA PRO A 308 -18.16 -0.52 -14.06
C PRO A 308 -18.33 0.95 -14.49
N THR A 309 -18.63 1.85 -13.55
CA THR A 309 -18.73 3.30 -13.79
C THR A 309 -17.40 4.05 -13.67
N LEU A 310 -16.35 3.38 -13.18
CA LEU A 310 -15.02 3.96 -13.05
C LEU A 310 -14.38 4.13 -14.43
N ARG A 311 -13.95 5.34 -14.75
CA ARG A 311 -13.27 5.58 -16.03
C ARG A 311 -11.83 5.05 -15.99
N PRO A 312 -11.32 4.44 -17.09
CA PRO A 312 -9.94 3.96 -17.16
C PRO A 312 -8.89 5.02 -16.82
N SER A 313 -9.10 6.28 -17.24
CA SER A 313 -8.22 7.39 -16.88
C SER A 313 -8.21 7.69 -15.38
N THR A 314 -9.34 7.48 -14.69
CA THR A 314 -9.41 7.62 -13.22
C THR A 314 -8.65 6.47 -12.54
N ALA A 315 -8.85 5.22 -12.98
CA ALA A 315 -8.10 4.07 -12.47
C ALA A 315 -6.58 4.24 -12.67
N LEU A 316 -6.15 4.78 -13.82
CA LEU A 316 -4.75 5.13 -14.07
C LEU A 316 -4.27 6.21 -13.10
N GLY A 317 -5.09 7.23 -12.82
CA GLY A 317 -4.79 8.25 -11.80
C GLY A 317 -4.62 7.65 -10.40
N MET A 318 -5.36 6.59 -10.06
CA MET A 318 -5.31 5.93 -8.74
C MET A 318 -4.01 5.13 -8.51
N ILE A 319 -3.24 4.82 -9.56
CA ILE A 319 -1.93 4.16 -9.49
C ILE A 319 -0.77 5.10 -9.84
N THR A 320 -1.05 6.40 -10.00
CA THR A 320 -0.07 7.44 -10.31
C THR A 320 -0.25 8.65 -9.39
N PHE A 321 -0.90 9.71 -9.84
CA PHE A 321 -1.06 10.97 -9.10
C PHE A 321 -1.81 10.80 -7.77
N GLN A 322 -2.93 10.07 -7.75
CA GLN A 322 -3.68 9.86 -6.50
C GLN A 322 -2.88 9.00 -5.51
N ALA A 323 -2.16 8.00 -6.01
CA ALA A 323 -1.26 7.20 -5.17
C ALA A 323 -0.12 8.05 -4.58
N ALA A 324 0.45 8.96 -5.36
CA ALA A 324 1.41 9.93 -4.83
C ALA A 324 0.78 10.85 -3.77
N LYS A 325 -0.46 11.30 -4.01
CA LYS A 325 -1.19 12.19 -3.10
C LYS A 325 -1.48 11.54 -1.75
N VAL A 326 -1.94 10.28 -1.74
CA VAL A 326 -2.21 9.58 -0.47
C VAL A 326 -0.93 9.32 0.34
N LEU A 327 0.23 9.32 -0.32
CA LEU A 327 1.54 9.24 0.32
C LEU A 327 2.16 10.59 0.69
N GLY A 328 1.49 11.72 0.39
CA GLY A 328 2.04 13.07 0.59
C GLY A 328 3.21 13.41 -0.36
N LEU A 329 3.29 12.73 -1.51
CA LEU A 329 4.38 12.86 -2.49
C LEU A 329 3.94 13.50 -3.82
N GLU A 330 2.71 14.05 -3.90
CA GLU A 330 2.13 14.59 -5.13
C GLU A 330 2.89 15.77 -5.73
N LYS A 331 3.75 16.42 -4.94
CA LYS A 331 4.64 17.50 -5.39
C LYS A 331 5.99 16.98 -5.92
N LYS A 332 6.26 15.68 -5.80
CA LYS A 332 7.54 15.07 -6.14
C LYS A 332 7.41 14.02 -7.25
N VAL A 333 6.38 13.17 -7.20
CA VAL A 333 6.18 12.03 -8.12
C VAL A 333 4.71 11.90 -8.56
N GLY A 334 4.43 10.95 -9.45
CA GLY A 334 3.07 10.60 -9.90
C GLY A 334 2.51 11.49 -11.03
N SER A 335 3.28 12.48 -11.50
CA SER A 335 2.92 13.34 -12.63
C SER A 335 4.14 13.70 -13.46
N LEU A 336 3.93 13.96 -14.76
CA LEU A 336 4.95 14.51 -15.65
C LEU A 336 4.75 16.03 -15.75
N ALA A 337 5.45 16.78 -14.90
CA ALA A 337 5.38 18.23 -14.86
C ALA A 337 6.76 18.83 -14.50
N PRO A 338 7.03 20.09 -14.92
CA PRO A 338 8.25 20.78 -14.51
C PRO A 338 8.40 20.82 -12.98
N GLY A 339 9.60 20.52 -12.48
CA GLY A 339 9.91 20.48 -11.04
C GLY A 339 9.61 19.17 -10.34
N MET A 340 8.96 18.21 -11.01
CA MET A 340 8.76 16.87 -10.51
C MET A 340 10.01 15.99 -10.71
N ALA A 341 10.13 14.90 -9.97
CA ALA A 341 11.11 13.87 -10.27
C ALA A 341 10.86 13.33 -11.69
N CYS A 342 11.93 13.20 -12.46
CA CYS A 342 11.86 12.70 -13.83
C CYS A 342 11.77 11.17 -13.80
N ASP A 343 10.67 10.64 -13.25
CA ASP A 343 10.33 9.22 -13.21
C ASP A 343 9.23 8.96 -14.24
N TRP A 344 9.52 8.17 -15.26
CA TRP A 344 8.55 7.85 -16.29
C TRP A 344 8.78 6.46 -16.89
N ILE A 345 7.72 5.93 -17.47
CA ILE A 345 7.69 4.66 -18.17
C ILE A 345 7.08 4.84 -19.54
N SER A 346 7.44 4.01 -20.49
CA SER A 346 6.82 4.04 -21.81
C SER A 346 6.68 2.64 -22.43
N THR A 347 5.70 2.52 -23.31
CA THR A 347 5.44 1.34 -24.14
C THR A 347 4.97 1.78 -25.54
N PRO A 348 5.25 1.01 -26.59
CA PRO A 348 4.72 1.26 -27.93
C PRO A 348 3.19 1.33 -27.90
N TYR A 349 2.61 2.28 -28.65
CA TYR A 349 1.16 2.44 -28.74
C TYR A 349 0.78 3.14 -30.03
N GLY A 350 -0.02 2.46 -30.86
CA GLY A 350 -0.49 2.98 -32.16
C GLY A 350 -1.97 3.37 -32.20
N GLY A 351 -2.64 3.44 -31.02
CA GLY A 351 -4.05 3.82 -30.94
C GLY A 351 -4.27 5.32 -30.72
N THR A 352 -5.51 5.69 -30.40
CA THR A 352 -5.87 7.10 -30.12
C THR A 352 -5.54 7.48 -28.68
N PRO A 353 -5.28 8.77 -28.38
CA PRO A 353 -5.05 9.23 -27.01
C PRO A 353 -6.24 8.96 -26.07
N GLU A 354 -7.47 8.99 -26.60
CA GLU A 354 -8.72 8.77 -25.87
C GLU A 354 -8.81 7.33 -25.36
N ASP A 355 -8.34 6.37 -26.15
CA ASP A 355 -8.41 4.94 -25.84
C ASP A 355 -7.18 4.44 -25.08
N ALA A 356 -6.12 5.25 -24.98
CA ALA A 356 -4.84 4.83 -24.46
C ALA A 356 -4.95 4.23 -23.04
N ALA A 357 -5.65 4.89 -22.12
CA ALA A 357 -5.80 4.42 -20.75
C ALA A 357 -6.49 3.06 -20.66
N ALA A 358 -7.56 2.86 -21.44
CA ALA A 358 -8.29 1.58 -21.49
C ALA A 358 -7.42 0.47 -22.08
N SER A 359 -6.76 0.74 -23.20
CA SER A 359 -5.94 -0.23 -23.93
C SER A 359 -4.75 -0.72 -23.10
N ILE A 360 -4.01 0.19 -22.45
CA ILE A 360 -2.83 -0.19 -21.65
C ILE A 360 -3.22 -0.91 -20.34
N ILE A 361 -4.36 -0.55 -19.72
CA ILE A 361 -4.85 -1.29 -18.55
C ILE A 361 -5.28 -2.71 -18.95
N GLU A 362 -5.93 -2.86 -20.10
CA GLU A 362 -6.38 -4.18 -20.58
C GLU A 362 -5.20 -5.07 -20.98
N SER A 363 -4.22 -4.52 -21.72
CA SER A 363 -3.07 -5.29 -22.26
C SER A 363 -2.01 -5.59 -21.21
N ILE A 364 -1.88 -4.75 -20.16
CA ILE A 364 -0.81 -4.82 -19.14
C ILE A 364 0.55 -4.98 -19.82
N PRO A 365 1.04 -3.93 -20.50
CA PRO A 365 2.22 -4.02 -21.33
C PRO A 365 3.51 -4.18 -20.52
N GLU A 366 4.50 -4.77 -21.12
CA GLU A 366 5.89 -4.61 -20.67
C GLU A 366 6.39 -3.20 -20.98
N TRP A 367 7.24 -2.68 -20.11
CA TRP A 367 7.84 -1.37 -20.29
C TRP A 367 9.18 -1.50 -20.98
N ASP A 368 9.33 -0.91 -22.14
CA ASP A 368 10.61 -0.87 -22.86
C ASP A 368 11.48 0.33 -22.46
N HIS A 369 10.91 1.29 -21.72
CA HIS A 369 11.68 2.32 -21.04
C HIS A 369 11.14 2.51 -19.61
N VAL A 370 12.04 2.41 -18.66
CA VAL A 370 11.83 2.84 -17.28
C VAL A 370 12.92 3.84 -16.93
N VAL A 371 12.53 5.06 -16.56
CA VAL A 371 13.44 6.13 -16.18
C VAL A 371 13.20 6.51 -14.75
N LEU A 372 14.26 6.58 -13.97
CA LEU A 372 14.27 6.94 -12.56
C LEU A 372 15.16 8.15 -12.34
N ALA A 373 14.62 9.22 -11.77
CA ALA A 373 15.34 10.47 -11.55
C ALA A 373 16.08 10.97 -12.80
N GLY A 374 15.44 10.84 -13.98
CA GLY A 374 16.01 11.23 -15.25
C GLY A 374 17.05 10.29 -15.85
N GLN A 375 17.34 9.16 -15.20
CA GLN A 375 18.31 8.17 -15.67
C GLN A 375 17.60 6.88 -16.12
N PRO A 376 17.84 6.39 -17.33
CA PRO A 376 17.32 5.11 -17.80
C PRO A 376 17.74 3.98 -16.83
N PHE A 377 16.80 3.10 -16.51
CA PHE A 377 17.10 1.86 -15.81
C PHE A 377 17.57 0.82 -16.83
N PRO A 378 18.69 0.12 -16.62
CA PRO A 378 19.21 -0.85 -17.58
C PRO A 378 18.22 -1.99 -17.82
N GLN A 379 17.96 -2.33 -19.10
CA GLN A 379 17.09 -3.47 -19.43
C GLN A 379 17.70 -4.81 -19.01
N GLU A 380 19.02 -4.92 -19.03
CA GLU A 380 19.76 -6.10 -18.54
C GLU A 380 19.51 -6.43 -17.06
N ALA A 381 18.93 -5.50 -16.31
CA ALA A 381 18.53 -5.74 -14.91
C ALA A 381 17.17 -6.45 -14.79
N PHE A 382 16.51 -6.77 -15.92
CA PHE A 382 15.22 -7.46 -15.98
C PHE A 382 15.34 -8.95 -16.38
N GLU A 383 16.53 -9.38 -16.83
CA GLU A 383 16.88 -10.78 -17.11
C GLU A 383 17.43 -11.49 -15.85
#